data_b553f51c83d9dcae65ef2e4bc102b897
#
_entry.id   b553f51c83d9dcae65ef2e4bc102b897
#
_cell.length_a   1.000
_cell.length_b   1.000
_cell.length_c   1.000
_cell.angle_alpha   90.00
_cell.angle_beta   90.00
_cell.angle_gamma   90.00
#
_symmetry.space_group_name_H-M   'P 1'
#
loop_
_entity.id
_entity.type
_entity.pdbx_description
1 polymer ?
#
loop_
_entity_poly.entity_id
_entity_poly.type
_entity_poly.pdbx_seq_one_letter_code
_entity_poly.pdbx_strand_id
1 'polypeptide(L)'
;SEIDTSWNGAIDIMGTKIGIGVRFTTTGKTVKAVMDIPEQSAMGLELDKVSFSNPKIHFELAASNGTAVFEGLYYGDSIGGTFLQSGINGRFNLVRGELVTGTTQIDTVEKTFNTEEVTFYNDGNTFAGTITYPKGEGKYPAVVLITGSGAQNRDEEIYGFKIFKIIAEH
;
A
#
# COMPACT_ATOMS: atom_id res chain seq x y z
N SER A 1 -2.30 -24.38 13.32
CA SER A 1 -2.12 -23.20 14.21
C SER A 1 -3.34 -22.28 14.14
N GLU A 2 -3.56 -21.47 15.16
CA GLU A 2 -4.72 -20.54 15.19
C GLU A 2 -4.68 -19.50 14.07
N ILE A 3 -3.48 -19.21 13.52
CA ILE A 3 -3.29 -18.27 12.43
C ILE A 3 -3.28 -18.93 11.05
N ASP A 4 -3.33 -20.27 10.95
CA ASP A 4 -3.27 -21.00 9.67
C ASP A 4 -4.54 -20.78 8.84
N THR A 5 -4.57 -19.70 8.14
CA THR A 5 -5.65 -19.32 7.23
C THR A 5 -5.20 -18.13 6.38
N SER A 6 -6.09 -17.69 5.49
CA SER A 6 -5.93 -16.43 4.79
C SER A 6 -6.48 -15.28 5.61
N TRP A 7 -5.84 -14.17 5.50
CA TRP A 7 -6.17 -12.90 6.14
C TRP A 7 -6.19 -11.82 5.07
N ASN A 8 -7.13 -10.92 5.14
CA ASN A 8 -7.22 -9.78 4.24
C ASN A 8 -7.37 -8.47 5.02
N GLY A 9 -6.88 -7.40 4.45
CA GLY A 9 -6.94 -6.10 5.08
C GLY A 9 -6.11 -5.05 4.36
N ALA A 10 -5.54 -4.14 5.11
CA ALA A 10 -4.76 -3.05 4.51
C ALA A 10 -3.62 -2.59 5.42
N ILE A 11 -2.61 -2.02 4.77
CA ILE A 11 -1.64 -1.13 5.40
C ILE A 11 -2.18 0.29 5.26
N ASP A 12 -2.20 1.04 6.35
CA ASP A 12 -2.60 2.46 6.38
C ASP A 12 -1.38 3.32 6.67
N ILE A 13 -1.04 4.17 5.73
CA ILE A 13 0.04 5.14 5.84
C ILE A 13 -0.54 6.53 5.62
N MET A 14 -0.60 7.33 6.65
CA MET A 14 -1.10 8.70 6.61
C MET A 14 -2.52 8.81 6.00
N GLY A 15 -3.38 7.81 6.21
CA GLY A 15 -4.74 7.75 5.67
C GLY A 15 -4.87 7.09 4.30
N THR A 16 -3.76 6.78 3.64
CA THR A 16 -3.77 5.99 2.40
C THR A 16 -3.72 4.50 2.73
N LYS A 17 -4.70 3.75 2.23
CA LYS A 17 -4.80 2.31 2.45
C LYS A 17 -4.33 1.55 1.23
N ILE A 18 -3.47 0.55 1.46
CA ILE A 18 -3.02 -0.42 0.46
C ILE A 18 -3.56 -1.78 0.87
N GLY A 19 -4.39 -2.36 0.03
CA GLY A 19 -4.96 -3.69 0.26
C GLY A 19 -3.89 -4.77 0.27
N ILE A 20 -3.92 -5.64 1.27
CA ILE A 20 -3.03 -6.79 1.37
C ILE A 20 -3.80 -8.05 1.75
N GLY A 21 -3.36 -9.18 1.18
CA GLY A 21 -3.73 -10.52 1.65
C GLY A 21 -2.51 -11.18 2.26
N VAL A 22 -2.69 -11.87 3.37
CA VAL A 22 -1.60 -12.66 3.99
C VAL A 22 -2.11 -14.06 4.29
N ARG A 23 -1.35 -15.07 3.87
CA ARG A 23 -1.67 -16.47 4.18
C ARG A 23 -0.56 -17.07 5.01
N PHE A 24 -0.91 -17.49 6.23
CA PHE A 24 0.00 -18.20 7.12
C PHE A 24 -0.18 -19.71 7.00
N THR A 25 0.92 -20.43 7.11
CA THR A 25 0.97 -21.89 7.12
C THR A 25 1.96 -22.36 8.18
N THR A 26 1.53 -23.21 9.09
CA THR A 26 2.39 -23.77 10.13
C THR A 26 2.76 -25.22 9.78
N THR A 27 4.04 -25.52 9.82
CA THR A 27 4.57 -26.90 9.68
C THR A 27 5.42 -27.22 10.89
N GLY A 28 4.91 -28.06 11.76
CA GLY A 28 5.55 -28.35 13.04
C GLY A 28 5.62 -27.11 13.93
N LYS A 29 6.83 -26.61 14.17
CA LYS A 29 7.07 -25.38 14.95
C LYS A 29 7.36 -24.15 14.08
N THR A 30 7.42 -24.32 12.77
CA THR A 30 7.77 -23.23 11.83
C THR A 30 6.52 -22.65 11.22
N VAL A 31 6.40 -21.35 11.30
CA VAL A 31 5.37 -20.57 10.60
C VAL A 31 5.99 -19.95 9.36
N LYS A 32 5.33 -20.13 8.23
CA LYS A 32 5.63 -19.43 6.97
C LYS A 32 4.45 -18.59 6.55
N ALA A 33 4.69 -17.56 5.77
CA ALA A 33 3.62 -16.78 5.20
C ALA A 33 3.98 -16.26 3.81
N VAL A 34 2.93 -15.97 3.04
CA VAL A 34 3.01 -15.26 1.76
C VAL A 34 2.06 -14.07 1.80
N MET A 35 2.43 -13.01 1.08
CA MET A 35 1.64 -11.79 0.97
C MET A 35 1.28 -11.51 -0.48
N ASP A 36 0.07 -11.04 -0.68
CA ASP A 36 -0.44 -10.54 -1.95
C ASP A 36 -0.73 -9.05 -1.81
N ILE A 37 -0.31 -8.25 -2.80
CA ILE A 37 -0.57 -6.81 -2.89
C ILE A 37 -1.16 -6.53 -4.28
N PRO A 38 -2.48 -6.70 -4.48
CA PRO A 38 -3.10 -6.65 -5.81
C PRO A 38 -2.91 -5.33 -6.54
N GLU A 39 -2.95 -4.21 -5.82
CA GLU A 39 -2.77 -2.86 -6.40
C GLU A 39 -1.37 -2.67 -7.02
N GLN A 40 -0.41 -3.47 -6.59
CA GLN A 40 0.95 -3.50 -7.13
C GLN A 40 1.20 -4.67 -8.09
N SER A 41 0.16 -5.45 -8.42
CA SER A 41 0.28 -6.69 -9.20
C SER A 41 1.31 -7.67 -8.61
N ALA A 42 1.55 -7.60 -7.31
CA ALA A 42 2.52 -8.42 -6.59
C ALA A 42 1.78 -9.51 -5.81
N MET A 43 1.99 -10.76 -6.21
CA MET A 43 1.29 -11.92 -5.68
C MET A 43 2.28 -12.97 -5.21
N GLY A 44 1.94 -13.67 -4.11
CA GLY A 44 2.74 -14.77 -3.60
C GLY A 44 4.11 -14.37 -3.07
N LEU A 45 4.25 -13.14 -2.57
CA LEU A 45 5.52 -12.67 -1.99
C LEU A 45 5.83 -13.45 -0.72
N GLU A 46 6.94 -14.16 -0.70
CA GLU A 46 7.38 -14.87 0.51
C GLU A 46 7.77 -13.89 1.61
N LEU A 47 7.29 -14.14 2.81
CA LEU A 47 7.62 -13.33 3.99
C LEU A 47 8.76 -13.98 4.77
N ASP A 48 9.67 -13.13 5.23
CA ASP A 48 10.81 -13.50 6.05
C ASP A 48 10.51 -13.34 7.54
N LYS A 49 11.30 -14.02 8.37
CA LYS A 49 11.29 -13.94 9.83
C LYS A 49 9.89 -14.04 10.45
N VAL A 50 9.03 -14.86 9.84
CA VAL A 50 7.68 -15.06 10.33
C VAL A 50 7.71 -15.77 11.68
N SER A 51 7.12 -15.15 12.69
CA SER A 51 6.97 -15.75 14.02
C SER A 51 5.61 -15.44 14.63
N PHE A 52 5.05 -16.43 15.31
CA PHE A 52 3.81 -16.30 16.06
C PHE A 52 3.94 -16.91 17.44
N SER A 53 3.69 -16.12 18.45
CA SER A 53 3.59 -16.52 19.84
C SER A 53 2.43 -15.77 20.48
N ASN A 54 1.25 -16.40 20.45
CA ASN A 54 -0.03 -15.80 20.86
C ASN A 54 0.11 -14.90 22.11
N PRO A 55 -0.26 -13.60 22.05
CA PRO A 55 -0.90 -12.94 20.90
C PRO A 55 0.07 -12.26 19.91
N LYS A 56 1.38 -12.33 20.08
CA LYS A 56 2.36 -11.59 19.27
C LYS A 56 2.59 -12.25 17.92
N ILE A 57 2.60 -11.44 16.88
CA ILE A 57 2.95 -11.84 15.51
C ILE A 57 3.97 -10.86 14.93
N HIS A 58 4.95 -11.42 14.24
CA HIS A 58 5.97 -10.68 13.52
C HIS A 58 6.18 -11.30 12.14
N PHE A 59 6.36 -10.48 11.12
CA PHE A 59 6.79 -10.89 9.79
C PHE A 59 7.44 -9.75 9.04
N GLU A 60 8.30 -10.09 8.07
CA GLU A 60 9.02 -9.12 7.27
C GLU A 60 8.80 -9.39 5.78
N LEU A 61 8.80 -8.35 4.96
CA LEU A 61 8.82 -8.43 3.51
C LEU A 61 10.09 -7.76 2.98
N ALA A 62 10.98 -8.54 2.40
CA ALA A 62 12.16 -8.01 1.73
C ALA A 62 11.77 -7.36 0.40
N ALA A 63 12.21 -6.12 0.18
CA ALA A 63 12.05 -5.41 -1.07
C ALA A 63 13.36 -4.73 -1.46
N SER A 64 13.52 -4.42 -2.75
CA SER A 64 14.75 -3.80 -3.29
C SER A 64 15.16 -2.50 -2.60
N ASN A 65 14.22 -1.86 -1.98
CA ASN A 65 14.29 -0.54 -1.36
C ASN A 65 14.21 -0.59 0.18
N GLY A 66 14.38 -1.76 0.77
CA GLY A 66 14.38 -1.95 2.23
C GLY A 66 13.34 -2.96 2.70
N THR A 67 13.57 -3.49 3.87
CA THR A 67 12.67 -4.47 4.48
C THR A 67 11.48 -3.78 5.14
N ALA A 68 10.28 -4.20 4.80
CA ALA A 68 9.05 -3.85 5.51
C ALA A 68 8.89 -4.76 6.73
N VAL A 69 8.75 -4.19 7.90
CA VAL A 69 8.62 -4.89 9.18
C VAL A 69 7.20 -4.72 9.70
N PHE A 70 6.58 -5.81 10.06
CA PHE A 70 5.23 -5.87 10.61
C PHE A 70 5.27 -6.46 12.02
N GLU A 71 4.82 -5.67 12.99
CA GLU A 71 4.69 -6.07 14.40
C GLU A 71 3.23 -5.96 14.81
N GLY A 72 2.61 -7.05 15.22
CA GLY A 72 1.18 -7.06 15.50
C GLY A 72 0.75 -7.94 16.65
N LEU A 73 -0.52 -7.83 16.96
CA LEU A 73 -1.23 -8.66 17.93
C LEU A 73 -2.42 -9.36 17.27
N TYR A 74 -2.56 -10.62 17.61
CA TYR A 74 -3.65 -11.48 17.21
C TYR A 74 -4.80 -11.39 18.22
N TYR A 75 -6.02 -11.19 17.72
CA TYR A 75 -7.26 -11.03 18.51
C TYR A 75 -8.32 -12.09 18.15
N GLY A 76 -7.92 -13.23 17.62
CA GLY A 76 -8.84 -14.28 17.15
C GLY A 76 -9.23 -14.12 15.69
N ASP A 77 -10.10 -13.18 15.38
CA ASP A 77 -10.58 -12.92 14.01
C ASP A 77 -9.90 -11.73 13.33
N SER A 78 -9.02 -11.06 14.04
CA SER A 78 -8.23 -9.95 13.49
C SER A 78 -6.78 -9.98 13.95
N ILE A 79 -5.93 -9.33 13.16
CA ILE A 79 -4.53 -9.03 13.50
C ILE A 79 -4.34 -7.55 13.23
N GLY A 80 -3.85 -6.82 14.23
CA GLY A 80 -3.60 -5.39 14.08
C GLY A 80 -2.24 -5.02 14.63
N GLY A 81 -1.59 -4.02 14.02
CA GLY A 81 -0.26 -3.64 14.45
C GLY A 81 0.34 -2.48 13.69
N THR A 82 1.66 -2.40 13.76
CA THR A 82 2.47 -1.36 13.14
C THR A 82 3.24 -1.89 11.94
N PHE A 83 3.43 -1.03 10.98
CA PHE A 83 4.25 -1.21 9.79
C PHE A 83 5.39 -0.21 9.82
N LEU A 84 6.59 -0.65 9.48
CA LEU A 84 7.77 0.20 9.35
C LEU A 84 8.56 -0.22 8.11
N GLN A 85 8.84 0.72 7.21
CA GLN A 85 9.75 0.51 6.07
C GLN A 85 10.52 1.80 5.79
N SER A 86 11.84 1.72 5.81
CA SER A 86 12.74 2.85 5.44
C SER A 86 12.39 4.19 6.11
N GLY A 87 11.97 4.14 7.38
CA GLY A 87 11.60 5.33 8.15
C GLY A 87 10.14 5.77 8.00
N ILE A 88 9.37 5.14 7.11
CA ILE A 88 7.93 5.36 6.97
C ILE A 88 7.21 4.46 7.96
N ASN A 89 6.41 5.07 8.82
CA ASN A 89 5.58 4.36 9.80
C ASN A 89 4.12 4.32 9.33
N GLY A 90 3.47 3.21 9.58
CA GLY A 90 2.05 3.03 9.33
C GLY A 90 1.43 2.03 10.30
N ARG A 91 0.18 1.73 10.06
CA ARG A 91 -0.54 0.66 10.76
C ARG A 91 -1.00 -0.37 9.75
N PHE A 92 -1.23 -1.58 10.20
CA PHE A 92 -1.93 -2.57 9.42
C PHE A 92 -3.03 -3.22 10.25
N ASN A 93 -4.06 -3.66 9.55
CA ASN A 93 -5.14 -4.45 10.12
C ASN A 93 -5.53 -5.53 9.12
N LEU A 94 -5.64 -6.75 9.61
CA LEU A 94 -6.06 -7.92 8.86
C LEU A 94 -7.26 -8.55 9.56
N VAL A 95 -8.22 -9.00 8.80
CA VAL A 95 -9.34 -9.81 9.26
C VAL A 95 -9.29 -11.19 8.61
N ARG A 96 -9.77 -12.20 9.30
CA ARG A 96 -9.82 -13.57 8.82
C ARG A 96 -10.68 -13.67 7.56
N GLY A 97 -10.16 -14.25 6.50
CA GLY A 97 -10.86 -14.46 5.23
C GLY A 97 -9.92 -14.38 4.03
N GLU A 98 -10.41 -14.84 2.88
CA GLU A 98 -9.67 -14.73 1.62
C GLU A 98 -9.62 -13.28 1.16
N LEU A 99 -8.51 -12.92 0.51
CA LEU A 99 -8.42 -11.67 -0.22
C LEU A 99 -9.43 -11.73 -1.37
N VAL A 100 -10.46 -10.93 -1.29
CA VAL A 100 -11.41 -10.80 -2.40
C VAL A 100 -10.70 -10.07 -3.53
N THR A 101 -10.19 -10.82 -4.50
CA THR A 101 -9.63 -10.30 -5.76
C THR A 101 -10.76 -9.88 -6.71
N GLY A 102 -11.71 -9.18 -6.22
CA GLY A 102 -12.77 -8.54 -6.96
C GLY A 102 -12.97 -7.21 -6.32
N THR A 103 -12.61 -6.19 -7.05
CA THR A 103 -12.86 -4.78 -6.72
C THR A 103 -13.22 -4.61 -5.26
N THR A 104 -12.22 -4.43 -4.40
CA THR A 104 -12.52 -3.92 -3.07
C THR A 104 -13.50 -2.79 -3.32
N GLN A 105 -14.71 -2.88 -2.81
CA GLN A 105 -15.46 -1.68 -2.58
C GLN A 105 -14.53 -0.82 -1.72
N ILE A 106 -13.69 -0.05 -2.39
CA ILE A 106 -13.40 1.27 -1.89
C ILE A 106 -14.80 1.76 -1.59
N ASP A 107 -15.16 1.91 -0.30
CA ASP A 107 -16.20 2.85 0.05
C ASP A 107 -15.99 3.96 -0.94
N THR A 108 -16.95 4.15 -1.82
CA THR A 108 -16.96 5.27 -2.73
C THR A 108 -17.11 6.50 -1.86
N VAL A 109 -16.02 6.86 -1.18
CA VAL A 109 -15.81 8.25 -0.82
C VAL A 109 -15.87 8.92 -2.17
N GLU A 110 -16.99 9.56 -2.42
CA GLU A 110 -17.24 10.28 -3.66
C GLU A 110 -16.00 11.13 -3.90
N LYS A 111 -15.22 10.78 -4.95
CA LYS A 111 -13.98 11.50 -5.21
C LYS A 111 -14.32 12.98 -5.24
N THR A 112 -13.81 13.73 -4.29
CA THR A 112 -14.06 15.17 -4.18
C THR A 112 -13.28 15.99 -5.19
N PHE A 113 -12.51 15.31 -6.05
CA PHE A 113 -11.64 15.89 -7.06
C PHE A 113 -11.82 15.22 -8.42
N ASN A 114 -11.41 15.92 -9.47
CA ASN A 114 -11.28 15.42 -10.83
C ASN A 114 -9.81 15.17 -11.14
N THR A 115 -9.54 14.26 -12.07
CA THR A 115 -8.17 13.97 -12.54
C THR A 115 -8.17 13.97 -14.05
N GLU A 116 -7.20 14.64 -14.67
CA GLU A 116 -7.04 14.79 -16.10
C GLU A 116 -5.58 14.56 -16.53
N GLU A 117 -5.39 13.77 -17.57
CA GLU A 117 -4.09 13.61 -18.23
C GLU A 117 -3.86 14.76 -19.20
N VAL A 118 -2.71 15.42 -19.09
CA VAL A 118 -2.36 16.56 -19.94
C VAL A 118 -1.03 16.34 -20.65
N THR A 119 -0.91 16.92 -21.82
CA THR A 119 0.33 16.95 -22.60
C THR A 119 0.65 18.39 -22.98
N PHE A 120 1.89 18.77 -22.80
CA PHE A 120 2.37 20.11 -23.18
C PHE A 120 3.74 20.04 -23.87
N TYR A 121 4.06 21.08 -24.61
CA TYR A 121 5.24 21.15 -25.47
C TYR A 121 6.11 22.34 -25.05
N ASN A 122 7.40 22.10 -24.95
CA ASN A 122 8.35 23.16 -24.71
C ASN A 122 9.71 22.79 -25.35
N ASP A 123 10.26 23.73 -26.11
CA ASP A 123 11.58 23.63 -26.76
C ASP A 123 11.82 22.29 -27.49
N GLY A 124 10.85 21.88 -28.31
CA GLY A 124 10.89 20.65 -29.10
C GLY A 124 10.64 19.36 -28.31
N ASN A 125 10.42 19.45 -27.01
CA ASN A 125 10.13 18.30 -26.17
C ASN A 125 8.63 18.22 -25.83
N THR A 126 8.14 16.99 -25.75
CA THR A 126 6.78 16.69 -25.31
C THR A 126 6.81 16.22 -23.86
N PHE A 127 6.03 16.85 -23.02
CA PHE A 127 5.86 16.50 -21.62
C PHE A 127 4.44 16.00 -21.37
N ALA A 128 4.29 15.07 -20.47
CA ALA A 128 3.01 14.57 -20.01
C ALA A 128 2.89 14.76 -18.49
N GLY A 129 1.70 15.08 -18.04
CA GLY A 129 1.40 15.30 -16.63
C GLY A 129 -0.01 14.85 -16.29
N THR A 130 -0.30 14.80 -15.00
CA THR A 130 -1.63 14.57 -14.46
C THR A 130 -2.03 15.80 -13.66
N ILE A 131 -3.19 16.37 -13.92
CA ILE A 131 -3.78 17.44 -13.12
C ILE A 131 -4.85 16.85 -12.23
N THR A 132 -4.79 17.14 -10.94
CA THR A 132 -5.85 16.82 -9.97
C THR A 132 -6.40 18.13 -9.42
N TYR A 133 -7.72 18.31 -9.45
CA TYR A 133 -8.37 19.55 -9.04
C TYR A 133 -9.72 19.26 -8.37
N PRO A 134 -10.18 20.12 -7.41
CA PRO A 134 -11.45 19.95 -6.72
C PRO A 134 -12.64 19.95 -7.69
N LYS A 135 -13.71 19.24 -7.33
CA LYS A 135 -15.00 19.38 -8.00
C LYS A 135 -15.60 20.73 -7.64
N GLY A 136 -15.84 21.59 -8.60
CA GLY A 136 -16.45 22.89 -8.43
C GLY A 136 -15.83 23.94 -9.31
N GLU A 137 -16.49 25.10 -9.39
CA GLU A 137 -15.98 26.26 -10.12
C GLU A 137 -15.22 27.17 -9.17
N GLY A 138 -14.07 27.71 -9.60
CA GLY A 138 -13.28 28.61 -8.80
C GLY A 138 -11.84 28.76 -9.26
N LYS A 139 -11.10 29.62 -8.53
CA LYS A 139 -9.64 29.73 -8.66
C LYS A 139 -9.01 29.06 -7.46
N TYR A 140 -8.16 28.10 -7.71
CA TYR A 140 -7.46 27.35 -6.68
C TYR A 140 -5.95 27.62 -6.75
N PRO A 141 -5.25 27.64 -5.62
CA PRO A 141 -3.79 27.62 -5.64
C PRO A 141 -3.33 26.34 -6.32
N ALA A 142 -2.25 26.41 -7.09
CA ALA A 142 -1.68 25.28 -7.79
C ALA A 142 -0.34 24.88 -7.19
N VAL A 143 -0.10 23.58 -7.08
CA VAL A 143 1.18 22.98 -6.70
C VAL A 143 1.65 22.11 -7.86
N VAL A 144 2.90 22.26 -8.26
CA VAL A 144 3.53 21.42 -9.27
C VAL A 144 4.47 20.45 -8.56
N LEU A 145 4.24 19.15 -8.74
CA LEU A 145 5.09 18.09 -8.24
C LEU A 145 5.95 17.57 -9.39
N ILE A 146 7.26 17.57 -9.21
CA ILE A 146 8.23 17.17 -10.24
C ILE A 146 9.10 16.06 -9.65
N THR A 147 9.24 14.96 -10.40
CA THR A 147 10.12 13.86 -9.99
C THR A 147 11.58 14.28 -9.95
N GLY A 148 12.35 13.61 -9.12
CA GLY A 148 13.80 13.78 -9.08
C GLY A 148 14.50 13.30 -10.35
N SER A 149 15.83 13.48 -10.41
CA SER A 149 16.67 12.98 -11.51
C SER A 149 16.78 11.46 -11.46
N GLY A 150 16.68 10.81 -12.62
CA GLY A 150 16.80 9.36 -12.76
C GLY A 150 15.62 8.71 -13.47
N ALA A 151 15.66 7.40 -13.58
CA ALA A 151 14.57 6.61 -14.18
C ALA A 151 13.46 6.40 -13.15
N GLN A 152 12.63 7.41 -12.97
CA GLN A 152 11.48 7.39 -12.06
C GLN A 152 10.18 7.50 -12.84
N ASN A 153 9.11 6.95 -12.29
CA ASN A 153 7.79 7.17 -12.87
C ASN A 153 7.24 8.54 -12.45
N ARG A 154 6.21 8.99 -13.15
CA ARG A 154 5.57 10.31 -12.96
C ARG A 154 4.94 10.50 -11.58
N ASP A 155 4.56 9.42 -10.92
CA ASP A 155 3.90 9.45 -9.61
C ASP A 155 4.90 9.48 -8.44
N GLU A 156 6.22 9.54 -8.71
CA GLU A 156 7.29 9.39 -7.72
C GLU A 156 7.00 8.16 -6.84
N GLU A 157 7.00 7.01 -7.48
CA GLU A 157 6.68 5.77 -6.78
C GLU A 157 7.85 5.35 -5.89
N ILE A 158 7.66 5.53 -4.59
CA ILE A 158 8.60 5.14 -3.56
C ILE A 158 7.98 3.99 -2.79
N TYR A 159 8.63 2.82 -2.81
CA TYR A 159 8.18 1.62 -2.08
C TYR A 159 6.77 1.12 -2.49
N GLY A 160 6.40 1.31 -3.76
CA GLY A 160 5.06 0.99 -4.25
C GLY A 160 4.00 2.03 -3.92
N PHE A 161 4.38 3.12 -3.25
CA PHE A 161 3.49 4.26 -2.97
C PHE A 161 3.67 5.33 -4.03
N LYS A 162 2.58 5.71 -4.66
CA LYS A 162 2.51 6.82 -5.60
C LYS A 162 2.42 8.13 -4.81
N ILE A 163 3.56 8.63 -4.35
CA ILE A 163 3.65 9.74 -3.41
C ILE A 163 2.95 10.99 -3.94
N PHE A 164 3.16 11.33 -5.22
CA PHE A 164 2.54 12.51 -5.81
C PHE A 164 1.02 12.39 -5.89
N LYS A 165 0.52 11.20 -6.19
CA LYS A 165 -0.91 10.93 -6.18
C LYS A 165 -1.49 11.11 -4.77
N ILE A 166 -0.82 10.57 -3.75
CA ILE A 166 -1.24 10.73 -2.36
C ILE A 166 -1.33 12.20 -1.97
N ILE A 167 -0.30 13.01 -2.29
CA ILE A 167 -0.29 14.46 -1.99
C ILE A 167 -1.39 15.19 -2.75
N ALA A 168 -1.66 14.82 -4.00
CA ALA A 168 -2.65 15.50 -4.84
C ALA A 168 -4.11 15.18 -4.47
N GLU A 169 -4.34 14.11 -3.72
CA GLU A 169 -5.67 13.65 -3.30
C GLU A 169 -6.03 14.07 -1.87
N HIS A 170 -5.14 14.76 -1.16
CA HIS A 170 -5.32 15.30 0.18
C HIS A 170 -5.29 16.83 0.21
#